data_5e33539f6a7985bc6ba074781c4193e8
#
_entry.id   5e33539f6a7985bc6ba074781c4193e8
#
_cell.length_a   1.000
_cell.length_b   1.000
_cell.length_c   1.000
_cell.angle_alpha   90.00
_cell.angle_beta   90.00
_cell.angle_gamma   90.00
#
_symmetry.space_group_name_H-M   'P 1'
#
loop_
_entity.id
_entity.type
_entity.pdbx_description
1 polymer ?
#
loop_
_entity_poly.entity_id
_entity_poly.type
_entity_poly.pdbx_seq_one_letter_code
_entity_poly.pdbx_strand_id
1 'polypeptide(L)'
;EGAYRVMERCGAILVQDTNLPHLRSDSSILLYEFKMCLNAYLSTNPALKCRTLKEIIDFYGDHPKEGLKYGMGILLDAEYNTSGTCTDPKYILDKAACQRGAQEEGLLKLMDGHKLDVLVCPGITDCSPISGYPSIIVPAGYTSDNMPFGVTFVGRPFSEPTLIRAAYSFEQAARARRAPEFEGINTDTVPGI
;
A
#
# COMPACT_ATOMS: atom_id res chain seq x y z
N GLU A 1 -19.88 -2.02 -8.26
CA GLU A 1 -21.32 -1.99 -7.86
C GLU A 1 -21.69 -3.19 -7.00
N GLY A 2 -21.19 -4.39 -7.31
CA GLY A 2 -21.43 -5.59 -6.52
C GLY A 2 -20.99 -5.50 -5.06
N ALA A 3 -19.82 -4.91 -4.78
CA ALA A 3 -19.28 -4.80 -3.42
C ALA A 3 -20.16 -3.94 -2.50
N TYR A 4 -20.67 -2.80 -2.99
CA TYR A 4 -21.51 -1.91 -2.19
C TYR A 4 -22.83 -2.60 -1.79
N ARG A 5 -23.45 -3.35 -2.70
CA ARG A 5 -24.66 -4.13 -2.38
C ARG A 5 -24.41 -5.21 -1.34
N VAL A 6 -23.22 -5.81 -1.33
CA VAL A 6 -22.84 -6.78 -0.29
C VAL A 6 -22.73 -6.07 1.05
N MET A 7 -22.12 -4.90 1.12
CA MET A 7 -22.01 -4.11 2.35
C MET A 7 -23.37 -3.72 2.91
N GLU A 8 -24.27 -3.24 2.06
CA GLU A 8 -25.66 -2.91 2.46
C GLU A 8 -26.41 -4.13 3.04
N ARG A 9 -26.27 -5.31 2.42
CA ARG A 9 -26.85 -6.55 2.97
C ARG A 9 -26.24 -6.94 4.32
N CYS A 10 -24.99 -6.54 4.58
CA CYS A 10 -24.34 -6.71 5.88
C CYS A 10 -24.79 -5.65 6.91
N GLY A 11 -25.69 -4.74 6.55
CA GLY A 11 -26.21 -3.70 7.42
C GLY A 11 -25.40 -2.39 7.41
N ALA A 12 -24.48 -2.21 6.46
CA ALA A 12 -23.76 -0.95 6.32
C ALA A 12 -24.66 0.15 5.74
N ILE A 13 -24.55 1.36 6.27
CA ILE A 13 -25.14 2.57 5.71
C ILE A 13 -24.07 3.23 4.85
N LEU A 14 -24.31 3.26 3.54
CA LEU A 14 -23.36 3.84 2.59
C LEU A 14 -23.62 5.33 2.41
N VAL A 15 -22.58 6.13 2.67
CA VAL A 15 -22.54 7.57 2.35
C VAL A 15 -21.74 7.74 1.06
N GLN A 16 -22.42 8.13 -0.01
CA GLN A 16 -21.81 8.30 -1.33
C GLN A 16 -21.23 9.71 -1.49
N ASP A 17 -20.49 9.91 -2.60
CA ASP A 17 -19.87 11.18 -2.98
C ASP A 17 -18.88 11.74 -1.92
N THR A 18 -18.26 10.82 -1.18
CA THR A 18 -17.24 11.15 -0.19
C THR A 18 -15.86 10.96 -0.81
N ASN A 19 -15.27 12.03 -1.34
CA ASN A 19 -13.91 12.01 -1.86
C ASN A 19 -12.94 12.61 -0.86
N LEU A 20 -11.76 12.01 -0.73
CA LEU A 20 -10.68 12.58 0.08
C LEU A 20 -10.20 13.89 -0.57
N PRO A 21 -10.43 15.05 0.07
CA PRO A 21 -9.88 16.29 -0.44
C PRO A 21 -8.37 16.30 -0.23
N HIS A 22 -7.64 16.78 -1.21
CA HIS A 22 -6.22 17.12 -1.07
C HIS A 22 -5.26 16.00 -0.61
N LEU A 23 -5.54 14.75 -0.99
CA LEU A 23 -4.53 13.71 -0.79
C LEU A 23 -3.30 14.03 -1.65
N ARG A 24 -2.35 14.74 -1.06
CA ARG A 24 -1.08 15.04 -1.69
C ARG A 24 -0.16 13.84 -1.51
N SER A 25 0.03 13.08 -2.57
CA SER A 25 1.05 12.03 -2.65
C SER A 25 2.29 12.62 -3.30
N ASP A 26 3.34 12.84 -2.51
CA ASP A 26 4.65 13.20 -3.06
C ASP A 26 5.55 11.97 -3.03
N SER A 27 5.72 11.35 -4.20
CA SER A 27 6.56 10.16 -4.35
C SER A 27 8.03 10.40 -3.98
N SER A 28 8.47 11.66 -3.90
CA SER A 28 9.83 11.99 -3.47
C SER A 28 10.12 11.53 -2.05
N ILE A 29 9.13 11.56 -1.14
CA ILE A 29 9.25 11.07 0.23
C ILE A 29 9.69 9.62 0.26
N LEU A 30 9.09 8.78 -0.59
CA LEU A 30 9.42 7.37 -0.71
C LEU A 30 10.90 7.16 -1.07
N LEU A 31 11.45 7.99 -1.97
CA LEU A 31 12.85 7.88 -2.39
C LEU A 31 13.82 8.15 -1.24
N TYR A 32 13.56 9.17 -0.41
CA TYR A 32 14.37 9.48 0.77
C TYR A 32 14.35 8.32 1.78
N GLU A 33 13.18 7.87 2.14
CA GLU A 33 12.98 6.80 3.13
C GLU A 33 13.50 5.45 2.61
N PHE A 34 13.30 5.15 1.33
CA PHE A 34 13.73 3.90 0.72
C PHE A 34 15.25 3.68 0.85
N LYS A 35 16.06 4.66 0.45
CA LYS A 35 17.52 4.56 0.55
C LYS A 35 17.98 4.31 1.99
N MET A 36 17.47 5.10 2.93
CA MET A 36 17.83 4.99 4.34
C MET A 36 17.43 3.62 4.91
N CYS A 37 16.16 3.24 4.73
CA CYS A 37 15.63 2.01 5.30
C CYS A 37 16.24 0.76 4.66
N LEU A 38 16.45 0.77 3.35
CA LEU A 38 17.07 -0.36 2.65
C LEU A 38 18.51 -0.57 3.12
N ASN A 39 19.32 0.49 3.19
CA ASN A 39 20.69 0.38 3.68
C ASN A 39 20.74 -0.13 5.13
N ALA A 40 19.85 0.38 6.00
CA ALA A 40 19.74 -0.10 7.37
C ALA A 40 19.36 -1.59 7.42
N TYR A 41 18.36 -2.00 6.65
CA TYR A 41 17.92 -3.41 6.59
C TYR A 41 19.01 -4.34 6.09
N LEU A 42 19.66 -4.02 4.97
CA LEU A 42 20.71 -4.85 4.40
C LEU A 42 21.93 -4.95 5.33
N SER A 43 22.24 -3.91 6.11
CA SER A 43 23.35 -3.90 7.05
C SER A 43 23.19 -4.91 8.20
N THR A 44 21.96 -5.36 8.49
CA THR A 44 21.67 -6.31 9.57
C THR A 44 22.19 -7.73 9.28
N ASN A 45 22.41 -8.07 8.00
CA ASN A 45 22.88 -9.39 7.63
C ASN A 45 24.28 -9.35 6.97
N PRO A 46 25.34 -9.69 7.70
CA PRO A 46 26.71 -9.63 7.19
C PRO A 46 27.00 -10.66 6.09
N ALA A 47 26.15 -11.67 5.91
CA ALA A 47 26.32 -12.68 4.87
C ALA A 47 25.88 -12.21 3.47
N LEU A 48 25.17 -11.08 3.36
CA LEU A 48 24.76 -10.52 2.08
C LEU A 48 25.95 -9.96 1.31
N LYS A 49 25.98 -10.21 0.00
CA LYS A 49 26.99 -9.66 -0.92
C LYS A 49 26.78 -8.15 -1.17
N CYS A 50 25.49 -7.75 -1.35
CA CYS A 50 25.12 -6.34 -1.50
C CYS A 50 24.49 -5.87 -0.18
N ARG A 51 25.07 -4.84 0.42
CA ARG A 51 24.65 -4.31 1.73
C ARG A 51 24.18 -2.87 1.69
N THR A 52 24.21 -2.27 0.51
CA THR A 52 23.72 -0.91 0.25
C THR A 52 22.94 -0.86 -1.05
N LEU A 53 22.11 0.16 -1.20
CA LEU A 53 21.39 0.43 -2.45
C LEU A 53 22.39 0.62 -3.62
N LYS A 54 23.49 1.32 -3.36
CA LYS A 54 24.55 1.52 -4.35
C LYS A 54 25.11 0.19 -4.89
N GLU A 55 25.41 -0.76 -3.99
CA GLU A 55 25.94 -2.08 -4.38
C GLU A 55 24.92 -2.90 -5.16
N ILE A 56 23.60 -2.75 -4.86
CA ILE A 56 22.54 -3.38 -5.67
C ILE A 56 22.49 -2.77 -7.07
N ILE A 57 22.60 -1.44 -7.19
CA ILE A 57 22.63 -0.75 -8.49
C ILE A 57 23.84 -1.22 -9.31
N ASP A 58 25.00 -1.31 -8.71
CA ASP A 58 26.22 -1.79 -9.36
C ASP A 58 26.05 -3.24 -9.84
N PHE A 59 25.50 -4.10 -8.98
CA PHE A 59 25.22 -5.49 -9.34
C PHE A 59 24.27 -5.60 -10.55
N TYR A 60 23.21 -4.78 -10.61
CA TYR A 60 22.30 -4.77 -11.76
C TYR A 60 22.97 -4.23 -13.02
N GLY A 61 23.89 -3.27 -12.89
CA GLY A 61 24.71 -2.77 -13.99
C GLY A 61 25.61 -3.85 -14.60
N ASP A 62 26.20 -4.69 -13.75
CA ASP A 62 27.05 -5.81 -14.15
C ASP A 62 26.24 -7.01 -14.72
N HIS A 63 24.94 -7.11 -14.39
CA HIS A 63 24.05 -8.19 -14.81
C HIS A 63 22.78 -7.67 -15.51
N PRO A 64 22.92 -6.90 -16.62
CA PRO A 64 21.79 -6.18 -17.20
C PRO A 64 20.71 -7.09 -17.77
N LYS A 65 21.04 -8.27 -18.24
CA LYS A 65 20.07 -9.21 -18.82
C LYS A 65 19.12 -9.77 -17.77
N GLU A 66 19.61 -10.03 -16.59
CA GLU A 66 18.86 -10.61 -15.45
C GLU A 66 18.19 -9.52 -14.62
N GLY A 67 18.89 -8.40 -14.36
CA GLY A 67 18.49 -7.37 -13.39
C GLY A 67 17.66 -6.23 -13.97
N LEU A 68 17.82 -5.91 -15.27
CA LEU A 68 17.24 -4.69 -15.86
C LEU A 68 16.00 -4.92 -16.72
N LYS A 69 15.33 -6.06 -16.61
CA LYS A 69 14.09 -6.34 -17.37
C LYS A 69 13.04 -5.22 -17.25
N TYR A 70 12.95 -4.58 -16.10
CA TYR A 70 12.00 -3.51 -15.79
C TYR A 70 12.68 -2.15 -15.56
N GLY A 71 13.98 -2.06 -15.83
CA GLY A 71 14.79 -0.87 -15.54
C GLY A 71 15.11 -0.70 -14.06
N MET A 72 15.82 0.39 -13.72
CA MET A 72 16.18 0.73 -12.34
C MET A 72 16.10 2.25 -12.05
N GLY A 73 15.27 2.99 -12.80
CA GLY A 73 15.16 4.45 -12.69
C GLY A 73 14.88 4.91 -11.25
N ILE A 74 13.91 4.28 -10.57
CA ILE A 74 13.55 4.61 -9.18
C ILE A 74 14.72 4.36 -8.22
N LEU A 75 15.51 3.29 -8.43
CA LEU A 75 16.69 3.01 -7.59
C LEU A 75 17.77 4.08 -7.77
N LEU A 76 18.00 4.52 -9.02
CA LEU A 76 18.93 5.60 -9.35
C LEU A 76 18.48 6.92 -8.72
N ASP A 77 17.19 7.25 -8.83
CA ASP A 77 16.64 8.46 -8.21
C ASP A 77 16.79 8.43 -6.69
N ALA A 78 16.51 7.30 -6.04
CA ALA A 78 16.70 7.16 -4.60
C ALA A 78 18.17 7.29 -4.20
N GLU A 79 19.11 6.69 -4.96
CA GLU A 79 20.53 6.73 -4.64
C GLU A 79 21.16 8.11 -4.84
N TYR A 80 20.91 8.76 -5.98
CA TYR A 80 21.65 9.94 -6.38
C TYR A 80 20.94 11.27 -6.08
N ASN A 81 19.61 11.26 -5.89
CA ASN A 81 18.81 12.46 -5.64
C ASN A 81 18.38 12.62 -4.18
N THR A 82 18.84 11.74 -3.28
CA THR A 82 18.57 11.85 -1.83
C THR A 82 19.84 11.71 -1.00
N SER A 83 19.87 12.35 0.19
CA SER A 83 21.01 12.24 1.11
C SER A 83 21.14 10.85 1.75
N GLY A 84 20.02 10.10 1.85
CA GLY A 84 19.96 8.83 2.59
C GLY A 84 19.93 8.98 4.11
N THR A 85 19.71 10.20 4.61
CA THR A 85 19.63 10.49 6.05
C THR A 85 18.28 11.01 6.51
N CYS A 86 17.37 11.31 5.58
CA CYS A 86 16.05 11.94 5.84
C CYS A 86 16.13 13.26 6.63
N THR A 87 17.28 13.98 6.53
CA THR A 87 17.47 15.28 7.17
C THR A 87 17.36 16.46 6.20
N ASP A 88 17.07 16.19 4.94
CA ASP A 88 16.91 17.21 3.91
C ASP A 88 15.71 18.11 4.23
N PRO A 89 15.87 19.45 4.19
CA PRO A 89 14.77 20.37 4.48
C PRO A 89 13.52 20.12 3.61
N LYS A 90 13.74 19.82 2.32
CA LYS A 90 12.63 19.49 1.41
C LYS A 90 11.86 18.26 1.88
N TYR A 91 12.55 17.18 2.23
CA TYR A 91 11.91 15.96 2.75
C TYR A 91 11.06 16.25 4.00
N ILE A 92 11.61 16.99 4.98
CA ILE A 92 10.91 17.30 6.23
C ILE A 92 9.63 18.10 5.98
N LEU A 93 9.70 19.12 5.11
CA LEU A 93 8.56 19.97 4.77
C LEU A 93 7.48 19.19 3.99
N ASP A 94 7.89 18.44 2.97
CA ASP A 94 6.95 17.66 2.15
C ASP A 94 6.28 16.55 2.96
N LYS A 95 7.03 15.85 3.82
CA LYS A 95 6.47 14.83 4.71
C LYS A 95 5.43 15.42 5.65
N ALA A 96 5.75 16.54 6.29
CA ALA A 96 4.81 17.22 7.20
C ALA A 96 3.54 17.68 6.46
N ALA A 97 3.68 18.21 5.24
CA ALA A 97 2.54 18.64 4.42
C ALA A 97 1.68 17.45 3.97
N CYS A 98 2.30 16.35 3.52
CA CYS A 98 1.59 15.14 3.11
C CYS A 98 0.84 14.50 4.28
N GLN A 99 1.47 14.38 5.44
CA GLN A 99 0.82 13.84 6.64
C GLN A 99 -0.38 14.69 7.07
N ARG A 100 -0.22 16.01 7.17
CA ARG A 100 -1.33 16.90 7.53
C ARG A 100 -2.49 16.80 6.54
N GLY A 101 -2.19 16.80 5.24
CA GLY A 101 -3.19 16.65 4.17
C GLY A 101 -3.91 15.30 4.22
N ALA A 102 -3.22 14.22 4.57
CA ALA A 102 -3.84 12.90 4.69
C ALA A 102 -4.59 12.69 6.00
N GLN A 103 -4.12 13.26 7.09
CA GLN A 103 -4.69 13.10 8.44
C GLN A 103 -5.81 14.11 8.71
N GLU A 104 -5.44 15.31 9.17
CA GLU A 104 -6.37 16.31 9.69
C GLU A 104 -7.24 16.93 8.61
N GLU A 105 -6.62 17.33 7.50
CA GLU A 105 -7.29 17.99 6.38
C GLU A 105 -7.99 17.00 5.43
N GLY A 106 -7.59 15.72 5.47
CA GLY A 106 -8.11 14.63 4.65
C GLY A 106 -9.04 13.71 5.41
N LEU A 107 -8.51 12.58 5.89
CA LEU A 107 -9.30 11.47 6.40
C LEU A 107 -10.17 11.85 7.60
N LEU A 108 -9.59 12.52 8.61
CA LEU A 108 -10.35 12.87 9.82
C LEU A 108 -11.46 13.88 9.51
N LYS A 109 -11.14 14.90 8.72
CA LYS A 109 -12.13 15.90 8.29
C LYS A 109 -13.30 15.27 7.54
N LEU A 110 -13.02 14.33 6.63
CA LEU A 110 -14.04 13.61 5.89
C LEU A 110 -14.90 12.75 6.80
N MET A 111 -14.25 11.95 7.65
CA MET A 111 -14.92 11.04 8.57
C MET A 111 -15.76 11.78 9.61
N ASP A 112 -15.29 12.93 10.12
CA ASP A 112 -16.05 13.76 11.07
C ASP A 112 -17.24 14.47 10.40
N GLY A 113 -16.99 15.04 9.22
CA GLY A 113 -18.03 15.76 8.49
C GLY A 113 -19.23 14.89 8.10
N HIS A 114 -18.98 13.63 7.77
CA HIS A 114 -20.01 12.67 7.36
C HIS A 114 -20.33 11.62 8.44
N LYS A 115 -19.73 11.72 9.63
CA LYS A 115 -19.90 10.77 10.75
C LYS A 115 -19.63 9.32 10.34
N LEU A 116 -18.54 9.11 9.60
CA LEU A 116 -18.16 7.80 9.09
C LEU A 116 -17.39 6.98 10.14
N ASP A 117 -17.72 5.70 10.24
CA ASP A 117 -16.93 4.72 11.00
C ASP A 117 -15.73 4.21 10.20
N VAL A 118 -15.91 4.06 8.88
CA VAL A 118 -14.92 3.49 7.96
C VAL A 118 -15.02 4.21 6.60
N LEU A 119 -13.90 4.49 5.97
CA LEU A 119 -13.83 4.89 4.57
C LEU A 119 -13.56 3.66 3.71
N VAL A 120 -14.28 3.51 2.59
CA VAL A 120 -14.13 2.38 1.67
C VAL A 120 -13.60 2.85 0.33
N CYS A 121 -12.53 2.21 -0.13
CA CYS A 121 -11.90 2.52 -1.41
C CYS A 121 -11.83 1.27 -2.29
N PRO A 122 -12.09 1.36 -3.60
CA PRO A 122 -11.83 0.27 -4.53
C PRO A 122 -10.31 0.11 -4.73
N GLY A 123 -9.81 -1.12 -4.64
CA GLY A 123 -8.38 -1.41 -4.78
C GLY A 123 -7.54 -0.85 -3.62
N ILE A 124 -6.33 -0.40 -3.94
CA ILE A 124 -5.39 0.21 -2.98
C ILE A 124 -5.61 1.73 -2.88
N THR A 125 -5.15 2.31 -1.78
CA THR A 125 -5.20 3.77 -1.56
C THR A 125 -3.90 4.24 -0.92
N ASP A 126 -3.43 5.42 -1.29
CA ASP A 126 -2.28 6.08 -0.68
C ASP A 126 -2.61 6.74 0.67
N CYS A 127 -3.89 6.83 1.02
CA CYS A 127 -4.34 7.50 2.23
C CYS A 127 -3.73 6.85 3.50
N SER A 128 -3.79 5.52 3.59
CA SER A 128 -3.29 4.80 4.76
C SER A 128 -1.77 4.90 4.93
N PRO A 129 -0.92 4.60 3.93
CA PRO A 129 0.52 4.71 4.11
C PRO A 129 1.00 6.14 4.39
N ILE A 130 0.36 7.17 3.82
CA ILE A 130 0.74 8.57 4.05
C ILE A 130 0.26 9.05 5.43
N SER A 131 -0.97 8.72 5.82
CA SER A 131 -1.51 9.10 7.12
C SER A 131 -0.92 8.30 8.29
N GLY A 132 -0.45 7.08 8.03
CA GLY A 132 -0.08 6.12 9.07
C GLY A 132 -1.30 5.51 9.80
N TYR A 133 -2.51 5.69 9.27
CA TYR A 133 -3.74 5.15 9.85
C TYR A 133 -4.01 3.73 9.34
N PRO A 134 -4.72 2.90 10.14
CA PRO A 134 -4.91 1.51 9.80
C PRO A 134 -5.81 1.34 8.58
N SER A 135 -5.49 0.33 7.78
CA SER A 135 -6.34 -0.14 6.69
C SER A 135 -6.29 -1.65 6.56
N ILE A 136 -7.33 -2.23 5.98
CA ILE A 136 -7.40 -3.64 5.64
C ILE A 136 -8.02 -3.79 4.25
N ILE A 137 -7.42 -4.62 3.41
CA ILE A 137 -7.96 -4.96 2.09
C ILE A 137 -8.45 -6.40 2.09
N VAL A 138 -9.60 -6.63 1.51
CA VAL A 138 -10.18 -7.97 1.35
C VAL A 138 -10.60 -8.23 -0.09
N PRO A 139 -10.59 -9.48 -0.56
CA PRO A 139 -10.99 -9.82 -1.92
C PRO A 139 -12.45 -9.41 -2.20
N ALA A 140 -12.68 -8.71 -3.31
CA ALA A 140 -14.01 -8.27 -3.72
C ALA A 140 -14.49 -8.87 -5.05
N GLY A 141 -13.60 -9.51 -5.79
CA GLY A 141 -13.94 -10.16 -7.07
C GLY A 141 -12.75 -10.22 -8.02
N TYR A 142 -13.10 -10.34 -9.29
CA TYR A 142 -12.17 -10.38 -10.40
C TYR A 142 -12.68 -9.51 -11.53
N THR A 143 -11.77 -8.90 -12.28
CA THR A 143 -12.07 -8.15 -13.49
C THR A 143 -12.44 -9.10 -14.64
N SER A 144 -12.89 -8.57 -15.79
CA SER A 144 -13.25 -9.37 -16.98
C SER A 144 -12.07 -10.15 -17.56
N ASP A 145 -10.84 -9.68 -17.34
CA ASP A 145 -9.57 -10.31 -17.72
C ASP A 145 -8.98 -11.18 -16.59
N ASN A 146 -9.81 -11.56 -15.62
CA ASN A 146 -9.49 -12.46 -14.51
C ASN A 146 -8.43 -11.93 -13.53
N MET A 147 -8.19 -10.63 -13.49
CA MET A 147 -7.31 -10.03 -12.47
C MET A 147 -8.04 -9.92 -11.12
N PRO A 148 -7.43 -10.34 -10.01
CA PRO A 148 -8.03 -10.21 -8.67
C PRO A 148 -8.12 -8.73 -8.29
N PHE A 149 -9.23 -8.39 -7.65
CA PHE A 149 -9.47 -7.04 -7.20
C PHE A 149 -10.00 -7.04 -5.75
N GLY A 150 -9.55 -6.08 -4.96
CA GLY A 150 -9.91 -5.95 -3.55
C GLY A 150 -10.65 -4.66 -3.24
N VAL A 151 -11.22 -4.62 -2.05
CA VAL A 151 -11.80 -3.42 -1.44
C VAL A 151 -11.02 -3.13 -0.17
N THR A 152 -10.56 -1.88 -0.03
CA THR A 152 -9.82 -1.40 1.14
C THR A 152 -10.74 -0.64 2.08
N PHE A 153 -10.68 -1.00 3.35
CA PHE A 153 -11.32 -0.32 4.46
C PHE A 153 -10.26 0.48 5.19
N VAL A 154 -10.45 1.78 5.35
CA VAL A 154 -9.52 2.68 6.05
C VAL A 154 -10.22 3.27 7.27
N GLY A 155 -9.52 3.33 8.39
CA GLY A 155 -10.09 3.80 9.64
C GLY A 155 -9.32 4.93 10.29
N ARG A 156 -9.81 5.36 11.44
CA ARG A 156 -9.14 6.31 12.33
C ARG A 156 -7.94 5.66 13.02
N PRO A 157 -7.05 6.41 13.65
CA PRO A 157 -6.02 5.85 14.51
C PRO A 157 -6.64 4.87 15.52
N PHE A 158 -6.01 3.71 15.70
CA PHE A 158 -6.40 2.68 16.67
C PHE A 158 -7.82 2.12 16.47
N SER A 159 -8.35 2.15 15.24
CA SER A 159 -9.69 1.61 14.90
C SER A 159 -9.64 0.21 14.29
N GLU A 160 -8.55 -0.53 14.44
CA GLU A 160 -8.36 -1.87 13.91
C GLU A 160 -9.53 -2.83 14.24
N PRO A 161 -10.10 -2.85 15.46
CA PRO A 161 -11.23 -3.71 15.76
C PRO A 161 -12.47 -3.41 14.89
N THR A 162 -12.71 -2.12 14.57
CA THR A 162 -13.82 -1.71 13.70
C THR A 162 -13.56 -2.14 12.26
N LEU A 163 -12.33 -1.96 11.77
CA LEU A 163 -11.93 -2.37 10.43
C LEU A 163 -12.02 -3.89 10.25
N ILE A 164 -11.51 -4.66 11.21
CA ILE A 164 -11.58 -6.14 11.17
C ILE A 164 -13.03 -6.61 11.12
N ARG A 165 -13.91 -6.03 11.94
CA ARG A 165 -15.34 -6.38 11.95
C ARG A 165 -16.01 -6.08 10.62
N ALA A 166 -15.78 -4.88 10.04
CA ALA A 166 -16.34 -4.50 8.76
C ALA A 166 -15.83 -5.37 7.61
N ALA A 167 -14.51 -5.56 7.53
CA ALA A 167 -13.86 -6.38 6.52
C ALA A 167 -14.27 -7.86 6.61
N TYR A 168 -14.31 -8.43 7.82
CA TYR A 168 -14.76 -9.81 8.04
C TYR A 168 -16.21 -10.01 7.62
N SER A 169 -17.12 -9.10 8.01
CA SER A 169 -18.53 -9.17 7.61
C SER A 169 -18.68 -9.16 6.09
N PHE A 170 -17.95 -8.27 5.41
CA PHE A 170 -17.94 -8.21 3.95
C PHE A 170 -17.36 -9.48 3.33
N GLU A 171 -16.20 -9.96 3.79
CA GLU A 171 -15.53 -11.13 3.24
C GLU A 171 -16.40 -12.39 3.35
N GLN A 172 -17.02 -12.62 4.52
CA GLN A 172 -17.92 -13.76 4.74
C GLN A 172 -19.16 -13.74 3.85
N ALA A 173 -19.67 -12.55 3.53
CA ALA A 173 -20.83 -12.39 2.64
C ALA A 173 -20.46 -12.43 1.15
N ALA A 174 -19.31 -11.87 0.78
CA ALA A 174 -18.85 -11.80 -0.60
C ALA A 174 -18.27 -13.13 -1.09
N ARG A 175 -17.49 -13.83 -0.25
CA ARG A 175 -16.76 -15.09 -0.58
C ARG A 175 -16.07 -15.04 -1.92
N ALA A 176 -15.44 -13.90 -2.22
CA ALA A 176 -14.90 -13.60 -3.55
C ALA A 176 -13.54 -14.26 -3.84
N ARG A 177 -12.82 -14.74 -2.80
CA ARG A 177 -11.51 -15.33 -2.98
C ARG A 177 -11.58 -16.67 -3.72
N ARG A 178 -10.73 -16.83 -4.73
CA ARG A 178 -10.41 -18.11 -5.38
C ARG A 178 -8.94 -18.44 -5.18
N ALA A 179 -8.60 -19.72 -5.12
CA ALA A 179 -7.21 -20.13 -5.19
C ALA A 179 -6.64 -19.82 -6.59
N PRO A 180 -5.36 -19.41 -6.70
CA PRO A 180 -4.75 -19.23 -8.01
C PRO A 180 -4.57 -20.60 -8.70
N GLU A 181 -4.71 -20.60 -10.03
CA GLU A 181 -4.39 -21.75 -10.87
C GLU A 181 -3.00 -21.50 -11.47
N PHE A 182 -2.09 -22.47 -11.28
CA PHE A 182 -0.73 -22.39 -11.80
C PHE A 182 -0.60 -23.33 -12.99
N GLU A 183 -0.60 -22.79 -14.19
CA GLU A 183 -0.36 -23.59 -15.41
C GLU A 183 1.05 -24.21 -15.37
N GLY A 184 1.13 -25.52 -15.55
CA GLY A 184 2.39 -26.26 -15.65
C GLY A 184 3.16 -26.47 -14.34
N ILE A 185 2.61 -26.08 -13.19
CA ILE A 185 3.19 -26.37 -11.87
C ILE A 185 2.44 -27.55 -11.25
N ASN A 186 3.15 -28.66 -11.04
CA ASN A 186 2.62 -29.77 -10.25
C ASN A 186 2.63 -29.36 -8.77
N THR A 187 1.47 -28.97 -8.24
CA THR A 187 1.32 -28.50 -6.84
C THR A 187 1.54 -29.62 -5.83
N ASP A 188 1.47 -30.89 -6.23
CA ASP A 188 1.72 -32.06 -5.36
C ASP A 188 3.19 -32.14 -4.88
N THR A 189 4.08 -31.39 -5.51
CA THR A 189 5.52 -31.34 -5.19
C THR A 189 5.93 -30.13 -4.36
N VAL A 190 5.01 -29.22 -4.06
CA VAL A 190 5.30 -28.00 -3.28
C VAL A 190 4.91 -28.22 -1.81
N PRO A 191 5.90 -28.33 -0.88
CA PRO A 191 5.58 -28.50 0.53
C PRO A 191 4.79 -27.32 1.09
N GLY A 192 3.58 -27.56 1.58
CA GLY A 192 2.79 -26.57 2.32
C GLY A 192 1.77 -25.77 1.48
N ILE A 193 1.43 -26.19 0.28
CA ILE A 193 0.24 -25.74 -0.45
C ILE A 193 -0.86 -26.78 -0.37
#